data_b243aaaf61518de02067cfa1087092cb
#
_entry.id   b243aaaf61518de02067cfa1087092cb
#
_cell.length_a   1.000
_cell.length_b   1.000
_cell.length_c   1.000
_cell.angle_alpha   90.00
_cell.angle_beta   90.00
_cell.angle_gamma   90.00
#
_symmetry.space_group_name_H-M   'P 1'
#
loop_
_entity.id
_entity.type
_entity.pdbx_description
1 polymer ?
#
loop_
_entity_poly.entity_id
_entity_poly.type
_entity_poly.pdbx_seq_one_letter_code
_entity_poly.pdbx_strand_id
1 'polypeptide(L)' 'MYERHTLLSELLEKLGVDKETAVEDACKIEHDISDESFEAIKRHVRGENMPK' A
#
# COMPACT_ATOMS: atom_id res chain seq x y z
N MET A 1 12.63 -3.53 7.54
CA MET A 1 11.27 -3.52 8.03
C MET A 1 10.42 -2.56 7.23
N TYR A 2 9.26 -3.00 6.86
CA TYR A 2 8.41 -2.25 5.97
C TYR A 2 7.39 -1.42 6.75
N GLU A 3 7.33 -0.17 6.44
CA GLU A 3 6.34 0.69 7.08
C GLU A 3 5.08 0.71 6.27
N ARG A 4 3.96 0.87 6.99
CA ARG A 4 2.68 0.81 6.33
C ARG A 4 2.52 1.88 5.27
N HIS A 5 2.89 3.12 5.60
CA HIS A 5 2.68 4.18 4.63
C HIS A 5 3.57 4.00 3.41
N THR A 6 4.75 3.41 3.58
CA THR A 6 5.62 3.17 2.44
C THR A 6 4.99 2.16 1.50
N LEU A 7 4.47 1.08 2.05
CA LEU A 7 3.85 0.06 1.25
C LEU A 7 2.62 0.60 0.53
N LEU A 8 1.80 1.34 1.27
CA LEU A 8 0.58 1.88 0.69
C LEU A 8 0.87 2.91 -0.38
N SER A 9 1.87 3.75 -0.16
CA SER A 9 2.20 4.75 -1.17
C SER A 9 2.75 4.08 -2.43
N GLU A 10 3.53 3.02 -2.26
CA GLU A 10 4.02 2.29 -3.42
C GLU A 10 2.88 1.69 -4.21
N LEU A 11 1.90 1.14 -3.50
CA LEU A 11 0.75 0.57 -4.16
C LEU A 11 0.01 1.63 -4.97
N LEU A 12 -0.22 2.77 -4.36
CA LEU A 12 -0.93 3.83 -5.03
C LEU A 12 -0.17 4.34 -6.25
N GLU A 13 1.13 4.42 -6.13
CA GLU A 13 1.94 4.86 -7.27
C GLU A 13 1.82 3.87 -8.42
N LYS A 14 1.78 2.59 -8.11
CA LYS A 14 1.61 1.58 -9.13
C LYS A 14 0.26 1.72 -9.83
N LEU A 15 -0.73 2.20 -9.11
CA LEU A 15 -2.04 2.40 -9.68
C LEU A 15 -2.12 3.66 -10.52
N GLY A 16 -1.07 4.45 -10.53
CA GLY A 16 -1.05 5.65 -11.33
C GLY A 16 -1.23 6.92 -10.54
N VAL A 17 -1.21 6.83 -9.22
CA VAL A 17 -1.39 8.00 -8.38
C VAL A 17 -0.07 8.75 -8.28
N ASP A 18 -0.17 10.08 -8.31
CA ASP A 18 0.99 10.93 -8.19
C ASP A 18 1.72 10.65 -6.88
N LYS A 19 3.03 10.77 -6.90
CA LYS A 19 3.83 10.41 -5.73
C LYS A 19 3.41 11.21 -4.50
N GLU A 20 3.24 12.51 -4.64
CA GLU A 20 2.86 13.33 -3.51
C GLU A 20 1.50 12.92 -2.97
N THR A 21 0.56 12.72 -3.88
CA THR A 21 -0.77 12.30 -3.48
C THR A 21 -0.72 10.93 -2.85
N ALA A 22 0.09 10.04 -3.41
CA ALA A 22 0.19 8.69 -2.90
C ALA A 22 0.68 8.70 -1.46
N VAL A 23 1.67 9.52 -1.18
CA VAL A 23 2.20 9.59 0.17
C VAL A 23 1.16 10.15 1.14
N GLU A 24 0.47 11.20 0.73
CA GLU A 24 -0.56 11.78 1.58
C GLU A 24 -1.67 10.80 1.86
N ASP A 25 -2.15 10.16 0.82
CA ASP A 25 -3.26 9.22 0.99
C ASP A 25 -2.82 8.01 1.79
N ALA A 26 -1.61 7.56 1.58
CA ALA A 26 -1.10 6.42 2.34
C ALA A 26 -1.10 6.73 3.83
N CYS A 27 -0.73 7.94 4.17
CA CYS A 27 -0.72 8.34 5.55
C CYS A 27 -2.11 8.30 6.16
N LYS A 28 -3.10 8.73 5.40
CA LYS A 28 -4.47 8.70 5.87
C LYS A 28 -5.00 7.28 5.98
N ILE A 29 -4.72 6.49 4.96
CA ILE A 29 -5.19 5.11 4.95
C ILE A 29 -4.61 4.34 6.11
N GLU A 30 -3.35 4.58 6.39
CA GLU A 30 -2.68 3.84 7.44
C GLU A 30 -3.35 4.00 8.79
N HIS A 31 -4.01 5.12 9.00
CA HIS A 31 -4.72 5.36 10.25
C HIS A 31 -6.10 4.74 10.27
N ASP A 32 -6.68 4.54 9.11
CA ASP A 32 -8.06 4.06 9.03
C ASP A 32 -8.16 2.58 8.68
N ILE A 33 -7.08 2.01 8.20
CA ILE A 33 -7.13 0.64 7.72
C ILE A 33 -6.89 -0.32 8.86
N SER A 34 -7.61 -1.42 8.86
CA SER A 34 -7.41 -2.44 9.87
C SER A 34 -6.17 -3.27 9.53
N ASP A 35 -5.67 -3.99 10.54
CA ASP A 35 -4.54 -4.86 10.31
C ASP A 35 -4.86 -5.92 9.29
N GLU A 36 -6.06 -6.42 9.35
CA GLU A 36 -6.48 -7.47 8.44
C GLU A 36 -6.45 -6.96 6.99
N SER A 37 -6.99 -5.79 6.78
CA SER A 37 -7.01 -5.22 5.44
C SER A 37 -5.59 -4.90 4.98
N PHE A 38 -4.78 -4.38 5.88
CA PHE A 38 -3.41 -4.06 5.51
C PHE A 38 -2.65 -5.32 5.11
N GLU A 39 -2.85 -6.40 5.86
CA GLU A 39 -2.17 -7.65 5.52
C GLU A 39 -2.63 -8.17 4.16
N ALA A 40 -3.90 -8.00 3.86
CA ALA A 40 -4.40 -8.42 2.56
C ALA A 40 -3.75 -7.63 1.43
N ILE A 41 -3.64 -6.33 1.63
CA ILE A 41 -2.99 -5.47 0.64
C ILE A 41 -1.53 -5.86 0.49
N LYS A 42 -0.87 -6.11 1.60
CA LYS A 42 0.53 -6.47 1.57
C LYS A 42 0.74 -7.76 0.78
N ARG A 43 -0.13 -8.73 1.01
CA ARG A 43 -0.04 -9.97 0.28
C ARG A 43 -0.26 -9.76 -1.21
N HIS A 44 -1.20 -8.89 -1.55
CA HIS A 44 -1.49 -8.63 -2.94
C HIS A 44 -0.31 -7.97 -3.64
N VAL A 45 0.28 -7.00 -2.98
CA VAL A 45 1.41 -6.28 -3.57
C VAL A 45 2.57 -7.22 -3.79
N ARG A 46 2.84 -8.07 -2.81
CA ARG A 46 3.91 -9.03 -2.94
C ARG A 46 3.57 -10.14 -3.92
N GLY A 47 2.34 -10.61 -3.83
CA GLY A 47 1.90 -11.70 -4.66
C GLY A 47 1.76 -11.32 -6.10
N GLU A 48 1.75 -10.05 -6.36
CA GLU A 48 1.66 -9.56 -7.70
C GLU A 48 2.79 -10.11 -8.56
N ASN A 49 3.91 -10.35 -7.93
CA ASN A 49 5.08 -10.88 -8.60
C ASN A 49 5.09 -12.38 -8.63
N MET A 50 4.16 -12.98 -7.96
CA MET A 50 4.16 -14.43 -7.87
C MET A 50 3.40 -15.02 -9.02
N PRO A 51 4.00 -15.96 -9.68
CA PRO A 51 3.28 -16.69 -10.71
C PRO A 51 2.24 -17.55 -10.06
N LYS A 52 1.10 -17.59 -10.64
CA LYS A 52 0.07 -18.43 -10.07
C LYS A 52 0.17 -19.81 -10.59
#